data_05947c468aaec272c94e0df0094868f4
#
_entry.id   05947c468aaec272c94e0df0094868f4
#
_cell.length_a   1.000
_cell.length_b   1.000
_cell.length_c   1.000
_cell.angle_alpha   90.00
_cell.angle_beta   90.00
_cell.angle_gamma   90.00
#
_symmetry.space_group_name_H-M   'P 1'
#
loop_
_entity.id
_entity.type
_entity.pdbx_description
1 polymer ?
#
loop_
_entity_poly.entity_id
_entity_poly.type
_entity_poly.pdbx_seq_one_letter_code
_entity_poly.pdbx_strand_id
1 'polypeptide(L)'
;MNNLSFSELCCLFCCPPCPGKIASKLAFLPPDPTYTLMCDESGSRWTLHLSERADWQYSSREKDAIECFMTRTSRGNRIACMFVRCSPNAKYTLLFSHGNAVDLGQMSSFYIGLGSRINCNIFSYDYSGYGTSSGKPTEKNLYADIDAAWIALRTRYGIRPENVIIYGQSIGTVPSVDLAARYESAAVVLHSPLTSGMRVAFPDTKKTYCFDAFPNS
;
A
#
# COMPACT_ATOMS: atom_id res chain seq x y z
N MET A 1 9.97 -7.09 14.71
CA MET A 1 9.21 -7.45 15.92
C MET A 1 8.71 -6.18 16.55
N ASN A 2 7.36 -5.99 16.64
CA ASN A 2 6.80 -4.82 17.30
C ASN A 2 7.21 -4.85 18.77
N ASN A 3 8.16 -4.01 19.16
CA ASN A 3 8.49 -3.74 20.56
C ASN A 3 7.37 -2.90 21.16
N LEU A 4 6.23 -3.51 21.48
CA LEU A 4 5.24 -2.90 22.35
C LEU A 4 5.91 -2.72 23.71
N SER A 5 6.10 -1.47 24.14
CA SER A 5 6.60 -1.17 25.47
C SER A 5 5.60 -1.70 26.52
N PHE A 6 6.10 -2.04 27.69
CA PHE A 6 5.24 -2.53 28.81
C PHE A 6 4.14 -1.52 29.18
N SER A 7 4.39 -0.22 29.02
CA SER A 7 3.40 0.85 29.20
C SER A 7 2.28 0.83 28.13
N GLU A 8 2.61 0.50 26.88
CA GLU A 8 1.61 0.36 25.83
C GLU A 8 0.77 -0.92 26.01
N LEU A 9 1.38 -1.99 26.53
CA LEU A 9 0.66 -3.20 26.92
C LEU A 9 -0.31 -2.90 28.09
N CYS A 10 0.13 -2.17 29.11
CA CYS A 10 -0.73 -1.77 30.23
C CYS A 10 -1.89 -0.86 29.78
N CYS A 11 -1.65 0.10 28.88
CA CYS A 11 -2.72 0.92 28.29
C CYS A 11 -3.75 0.10 27.48
N LEU A 12 -3.34 -1.04 26.91
CA LEU A 12 -4.23 -1.96 26.22
C LEU A 12 -5.22 -2.65 27.18
N PHE A 13 -4.84 -2.84 28.45
CA PHE A 13 -5.64 -3.57 29.44
C PHE A 13 -6.30 -2.66 30.49
N CYS A 14 -5.80 -1.44 30.73
CA CYS A 14 -6.29 -0.55 31.79
C CYS A 14 -7.36 0.46 31.36
N CYS A 15 -7.55 0.72 30.07
CA CYS A 15 -8.74 1.39 29.54
C CYS A 15 -9.65 0.35 28.89
N PRO A 16 -11.00 0.50 28.89
CA PRO A 16 -11.83 -0.41 28.13
C PRO A 16 -11.31 -0.42 26.69
N PRO A 17 -10.78 -1.55 26.21
CA PRO A 17 -10.04 -1.58 24.96
C PRO A 17 -11.02 -1.27 23.85
N CYS A 18 -10.73 -0.21 23.05
CA CYS A 18 -11.40 -0.04 21.76
C CYS A 18 -10.91 -1.17 20.86
N PRO A 19 -11.72 -2.20 20.56
CA PRO A 19 -11.28 -3.37 19.81
C PRO A 19 -10.61 -3.01 18.47
N GLY A 20 -11.12 -1.97 17.78
CA GLY A 20 -10.54 -1.49 16.53
C GLY A 20 -9.12 -0.90 16.68
N LYS A 21 -8.76 -0.32 17.84
CA LYS A 21 -7.37 0.15 18.06
C LYS A 21 -6.40 -1.01 18.27
N ILE A 22 -6.86 -2.05 18.96
CA ILE A 22 -6.08 -3.27 19.18
C ILE A 22 -5.90 -4.00 17.86
N ALA A 23 -6.98 -4.21 17.12
CA ALA A 23 -6.95 -4.85 15.81
C ALA A 23 -6.01 -4.12 14.84
N SER A 24 -6.07 -2.78 14.78
CA SER A 24 -5.17 -2.00 13.94
C SER A 24 -3.70 -2.14 14.36
N LYS A 25 -3.38 -2.11 15.66
CA LYS A 25 -1.99 -2.29 16.12
C LYS A 25 -1.43 -3.68 15.84
N LEU A 26 -2.27 -4.70 15.82
CA LEU A 26 -1.86 -6.08 15.53
C LEU A 26 -1.83 -6.38 14.03
N ALA A 27 -2.74 -5.79 13.27
CA ALA A 27 -2.87 -6.05 11.84
C ALA A 27 -1.87 -5.29 10.99
N PHE A 28 -1.49 -4.06 11.38
CA PHE A 28 -0.58 -3.22 10.60
C PHE A 28 0.82 -3.20 11.20
N LEU A 29 1.82 -3.45 10.36
CA LEU A 29 3.23 -3.51 10.73
C LEU A 29 4.04 -2.56 9.84
N PRO A 30 3.85 -1.22 9.92
CA PRO A 30 4.64 -0.31 9.11
C PRO A 30 6.12 -0.48 9.44
N PRO A 31 6.98 -0.65 8.42
CA PRO A 31 8.43 -0.69 8.63
C PRO A 31 8.95 0.72 8.93
N ASP A 32 10.17 0.81 9.44
CA ASP A 32 10.92 2.06 9.35
C ASP A 32 11.07 2.44 7.87
N PRO A 33 10.82 3.70 7.48
CA PRO A 33 10.91 4.11 6.08
C PRO A 33 12.26 3.78 5.45
N THR A 34 12.21 3.16 4.25
CA THR A 34 13.40 2.76 3.49
C THR A 34 13.74 3.76 2.39
N TYR A 35 12.98 4.83 2.27
CA TYR A 35 13.17 5.89 1.29
C TYR A 35 12.72 7.25 1.83
N THR A 36 13.14 8.30 1.15
CA THR A 36 12.61 9.66 1.31
C THR A 36 12.19 10.22 -0.03
N LEU A 37 11.19 11.11 -0.02
CA LEU A 37 10.78 11.88 -1.19
C LEU A 37 11.19 13.33 -0.98
N MET A 38 12.06 13.83 -1.85
CA MET A 38 12.46 15.24 -1.86
C MET A 38 11.74 15.97 -2.99
N CYS A 39 11.07 17.05 -2.63
CA CYS A 39 10.42 17.93 -3.61
C CYS A 39 11.42 18.98 -4.10
N ASP A 40 11.39 19.29 -5.39
CA ASP A 40 12.17 20.39 -5.93
C ASP A 40 11.65 21.76 -5.42
N GLU A 41 12.41 22.82 -5.67
CA GLU A 41 12.06 24.18 -5.24
C GLU A 41 10.74 24.68 -5.86
N SER A 42 10.36 24.14 -7.01
CA SER A 42 9.10 24.48 -7.69
C SER A 42 7.87 23.78 -7.11
N GLY A 43 8.06 22.78 -6.25
CA GLY A 43 6.98 21.95 -5.70
C GLY A 43 6.36 20.97 -6.69
N SER A 44 6.93 20.84 -7.88
CA SER A 44 6.32 20.11 -9.00
C SER A 44 6.89 18.70 -9.18
N ARG A 45 8.15 18.49 -8.83
CA ARG A 45 8.84 17.21 -9.04
C ARG A 45 9.33 16.62 -7.72
N TRP A 46 9.01 15.34 -7.52
CA TRP A 46 9.48 14.57 -6.37
C TRP A 46 10.55 13.58 -6.81
N THR A 47 11.66 13.57 -6.09
CA THR A 47 12.77 12.64 -6.32
C THR A 47 12.81 11.62 -5.19
N LEU A 48 12.90 10.34 -5.57
CA LEU A 48 13.03 9.23 -4.64
C LEU A 48 14.52 9.04 -4.26
N HIS A 49 14.78 8.98 -2.96
CA HIS A 49 16.07 8.64 -2.40
C HIS A 49 15.94 7.41 -1.52
N LEU A 50 16.57 6.30 -1.92
CA LEU A 50 16.63 5.09 -1.10
C LEU A 50 17.58 5.29 0.05
N SER A 51 17.17 4.84 1.24
CA SER A 51 18.06 4.74 2.40
C SER A 51 18.96 3.49 2.28
N GLU A 52 19.98 3.41 3.13
CA GLU A 52 20.83 2.20 3.23
C GLU A 52 20.06 0.95 3.66
N ARG A 53 18.86 1.12 4.20
CA ARG A 53 17.94 0.01 4.58
C ARG A 53 17.20 -0.61 3.40
N ALA A 54 17.21 0.03 2.23
CA ALA A 54 16.71 -0.59 1.02
C ALA A 54 17.76 -1.58 0.53
N ASP A 55 17.37 -2.83 0.32
CA ASP A 55 18.27 -3.92 -0.09
C ASP A 55 18.88 -3.71 -1.48
N TRP A 56 18.44 -2.69 -2.20
CA TRP A 56 18.82 -2.46 -3.58
C TRP A 56 18.95 -0.97 -3.92
N GLN A 57 19.99 -0.65 -4.69
CA GLN A 57 20.27 0.72 -5.15
C GLN A 57 20.09 0.81 -6.68
N TYR A 58 19.43 1.86 -7.13
CA TYR A 58 19.14 2.06 -8.55
C TYR A 58 20.36 2.40 -9.37
N SER A 59 20.42 1.88 -10.60
CA SER A 59 21.15 2.51 -11.68
C SER A 59 20.46 3.83 -12.11
N SER A 60 21.19 4.74 -12.75
CA SER A 60 20.62 6.00 -13.26
C SER A 60 19.43 5.76 -14.20
N ARG A 61 19.51 4.73 -15.04
CA ARG A 61 18.47 4.35 -16.00
C ARG A 61 17.18 3.86 -15.30
N GLU A 62 17.31 3.20 -14.18
CA GLU A 62 16.16 2.71 -13.42
C GLU A 62 15.47 3.85 -12.66
N LYS A 63 16.23 4.86 -12.20
CA LYS A 63 15.66 6.08 -11.61
C LYS A 63 14.77 6.84 -12.60
N ASP A 64 15.15 6.90 -13.86
CA ASP A 64 14.37 7.58 -14.91
C ASP A 64 13.03 6.88 -15.21
N ALA A 65 12.94 5.58 -14.90
CA ALA A 65 11.71 4.81 -15.06
C ALA A 65 10.71 5.02 -13.90
N ILE A 66 11.14 5.63 -12.81
CA ILE A 66 10.34 5.79 -11.58
C ILE A 66 9.91 7.24 -11.44
N GLU A 67 8.62 7.45 -11.29
CA GLU A 67 8.02 8.74 -10.94
C GLU A 67 7.33 8.61 -9.59
N CYS A 68 7.65 9.50 -8.64
CA CYS A 68 7.01 9.55 -7.34
C CYS A 68 6.28 10.86 -7.14
N PHE A 69 5.23 10.85 -6.36
CA PHE A 69 4.49 12.03 -5.95
C PHE A 69 3.64 11.76 -4.70
N MET A 70 3.12 12.83 -4.12
CA MET A 70 2.18 12.74 -2.99
C MET A 70 0.77 13.04 -3.48
N THR A 71 -0.22 12.25 -3.04
CA THR A 71 -1.64 12.55 -3.24
C THR A 71 -2.38 12.64 -1.91
N ARG A 72 -3.54 13.29 -1.90
CA ARG A 72 -4.35 13.46 -0.69
C ARG A 72 -5.54 12.52 -0.71
N THR A 73 -5.77 11.83 0.39
CA THR A 73 -6.95 10.99 0.58
C THR A 73 -8.16 11.79 1.01
N SER A 74 -9.36 11.23 0.85
CA SER A 74 -10.62 11.82 1.33
C SER A 74 -10.65 12.03 2.85
N ARG A 75 -9.78 11.34 3.59
CA ARG A 75 -9.63 11.45 5.05
C ARG A 75 -8.55 12.46 5.47
N GLY A 76 -7.98 13.20 4.52
CA GLY A 76 -7.02 14.27 4.76
C GLY A 76 -5.57 13.83 4.86
N ASN A 77 -5.27 12.53 4.84
CA ASN A 77 -3.90 12.03 4.83
C ASN A 77 -3.23 12.29 3.48
N ARG A 78 -1.90 12.38 3.49
CA ARG A 78 -1.09 12.44 2.27
C ARG A 78 -0.39 11.09 2.13
N ILE A 79 -0.57 10.44 1.00
CA ILE A 79 0.06 9.16 0.71
C ILE A 79 1.07 9.30 -0.43
N ALA A 80 2.18 8.57 -0.31
CA ALA A 80 3.19 8.47 -1.34
C ALA A 80 2.72 7.51 -2.43
N CYS A 81 2.90 7.91 -3.67
CA CYS A 81 2.60 7.11 -4.85
C CYS A 81 3.85 6.98 -5.72
N MET A 82 3.99 5.83 -6.38
CA MET A 82 5.08 5.50 -7.28
C MET A 82 4.51 4.92 -8.57
N PHE A 83 4.90 5.50 -9.70
CA PHE A 83 4.64 4.96 -11.02
C PHE A 83 5.94 4.47 -11.65
N VAL A 84 5.99 3.19 -12.02
CA VAL A 84 7.16 2.55 -12.63
C VAL A 84 6.83 2.23 -14.09
N ARG A 85 7.54 2.90 -15.01
CA ARG A 85 7.43 2.70 -16.45
C ARG A 85 8.31 1.51 -16.86
N CYS A 86 7.75 0.30 -16.78
CA CYS A 86 8.50 -0.93 -17.05
C CYS A 86 8.62 -1.23 -18.55
N SER A 87 7.66 -0.76 -19.34
CA SER A 87 7.64 -0.97 -20.78
C SER A 87 7.01 0.22 -21.53
N PRO A 88 7.62 0.68 -22.63
CA PRO A 88 7.06 1.77 -23.43
C PRO A 88 5.74 1.40 -24.12
N ASN A 89 5.53 0.09 -24.38
CA ASN A 89 4.34 -0.44 -25.06
C ASN A 89 3.38 -1.19 -24.12
N ALA A 90 3.49 -0.96 -22.82
CA ALA A 90 2.61 -1.61 -21.85
C ALA A 90 1.15 -1.16 -22.07
N LYS A 91 0.29 -2.11 -22.40
CA LYS A 91 -1.16 -1.89 -22.50
C LYS A 91 -1.80 -1.76 -21.13
N TYR A 92 -1.33 -2.55 -20.17
CA TYR A 92 -1.90 -2.62 -18.83
C TYR A 92 -0.99 -1.98 -17.79
N THR A 93 -1.63 -1.47 -16.75
CA THR A 93 -0.96 -0.99 -15.54
C THR A 93 -1.52 -1.73 -14.34
N LEU A 94 -0.65 -2.29 -13.51
CA LEU A 94 -1.04 -2.87 -12.24
C LEU A 94 -1.19 -1.74 -11.22
N LEU A 95 -2.38 -1.61 -10.62
CA LEU A 95 -2.56 -0.89 -9.37
C LEU A 95 -2.24 -1.86 -8.23
N PHE A 96 -1.03 -1.70 -7.66
CA PHE A 96 -0.45 -2.65 -6.74
C PHE A 96 -0.59 -2.19 -5.29
N SER A 97 -1.31 -2.96 -4.48
CA SER A 97 -1.43 -2.82 -3.04
C SER A 97 -0.48 -3.82 -2.37
N HIS A 98 0.60 -3.32 -1.77
CA HIS A 98 1.69 -4.14 -1.25
C HIS A 98 1.34 -4.88 0.04
N GLY A 99 2.19 -5.84 0.41
CA GLY A 99 2.05 -6.62 1.63
C GLY A 99 2.33 -5.80 2.90
N ASN A 100 2.11 -6.44 4.04
CA ASN A 100 2.44 -5.88 5.34
C ASN A 100 3.97 -5.80 5.52
N ALA A 101 4.43 -4.89 6.39
CA ALA A 101 5.83 -4.71 6.77
C ALA A 101 6.81 -4.39 5.63
N VAL A 102 6.32 -3.82 4.53
CA VAL A 102 7.11 -3.29 3.42
C VAL A 102 6.63 -1.90 3.03
N ASP A 103 7.47 -1.15 2.31
CA ASP A 103 7.14 0.16 1.74
C ASP A 103 7.57 0.25 0.26
N LEU A 104 7.27 1.38 -0.40
CA LEU A 104 7.60 1.58 -1.82
C LEU A 104 9.09 1.46 -2.10
N GLY A 105 9.96 1.87 -1.16
CA GLY A 105 11.41 1.78 -1.32
C GLY A 105 11.87 0.33 -1.44
N GLN A 106 11.44 -0.53 -0.52
CA GLN A 106 11.76 -1.98 -0.56
C GLN A 106 11.16 -2.68 -1.77
N MET A 107 9.95 -2.28 -2.18
CA MET A 107 9.24 -2.94 -3.26
C MET A 107 9.69 -2.51 -4.66
N SER A 108 10.44 -1.45 -4.79
CA SER A 108 10.75 -0.82 -6.07
C SER A 108 11.50 -1.73 -7.05
N SER A 109 12.49 -2.50 -6.60
CA SER A 109 13.20 -3.47 -7.43
C SER A 109 12.29 -4.59 -7.91
N PHE A 110 11.41 -5.06 -7.03
CA PHE A 110 10.40 -6.06 -7.37
C PHE A 110 9.44 -5.54 -8.45
N TYR A 111 9.00 -4.28 -8.35
CA TYR A 111 8.11 -3.67 -9.34
C TYR A 111 8.76 -3.57 -10.72
N ILE A 112 10.01 -3.14 -10.81
CA ILE A 112 10.75 -3.09 -12.07
C ILE A 112 10.87 -4.51 -12.66
N GLY A 113 11.27 -5.49 -11.85
CA GLY A 113 11.43 -6.87 -12.29
C GLY A 113 10.12 -7.51 -12.74
N LEU A 114 9.04 -7.33 -11.98
CA LEU A 114 7.72 -7.86 -12.32
C LEU A 114 7.20 -7.21 -13.59
N GLY A 115 7.11 -5.88 -13.61
CA GLY A 115 6.52 -5.14 -14.73
C GLY A 115 7.23 -5.38 -16.04
N SER A 116 8.56 -5.48 -16.01
CA SER A 116 9.36 -5.80 -17.22
C SER A 116 9.08 -7.21 -17.73
N ARG A 117 8.90 -8.20 -16.85
CA ARG A 117 8.63 -9.59 -17.26
C ARG A 117 7.23 -9.78 -17.82
N ILE A 118 6.22 -9.08 -17.29
CA ILE A 118 4.82 -9.23 -17.72
C ILE A 118 4.39 -8.15 -18.73
N ASN A 119 5.30 -7.27 -19.12
CA ASN A 119 5.03 -6.16 -20.04
C ASN A 119 3.89 -5.24 -19.55
N CYS A 120 3.90 -4.88 -18.28
CA CYS A 120 2.94 -3.99 -17.64
C CYS A 120 3.68 -2.86 -16.92
N ASN A 121 3.08 -1.69 -16.85
CA ASN A 121 3.53 -0.67 -15.90
C ASN A 121 3.00 -0.98 -14.50
N ILE A 122 3.66 -0.44 -13.47
CA ILE A 122 3.25 -0.63 -12.08
C ILE A 122 2.94 0.73 -11.47
N PHE A 123 1.79 0.85 -10.87
CA PHE A 123 1.44 1.96 -10.00
C PHE A 123 1.20 1.42 -8.59
N SER A 124 1.96 1.89 -7.62
CA SER A 124 1.84 1.47 -6.23
C SER A 124 1.80 2.68 -5.30
N TYR A 125 1.39 2.46 -4.07
CA TYR A 125 1.25 3.52 -3.07
C TYR A 125 1.53 2.97 -1.68
N ASP A 126 2.03 3.81 -0.77
CA ASP A 126 2.15 3.48 0.64
C ASP A 126 0.86 3.84 1.37
N TYR A 127 0.41 2.92 2.22
CA TYR A 127 -0.76 3.17 3.08
C TYR A 127 -0.51 4.30 4.06
N SER A 128 -1.57 4.93 4.55
CA SER A 128 -1.47 5.89 5.65
C SER A 128 -0.65 5.33 6.80
N GLY A 129 0.44 6.02 7.16
CA GLY A 129 1.38 5.60 8.20
C GLY A 129 2.47 4.62 7.78
N TYR A 130 2.59 4.30 6.47
CA TYR A 130 3.69 3.53 5.88
C TYR A 130 4.64 4.44 5.11
N GLY A 131 5.91 4.06 5.03
CA GLY A 131 6.93 4.82 4.31
C GLY A 131 6.92 6.30 4.68
N THR A 132 6.75 7.18 3.69
CA THR A 132 6.64 8.63 3.88
C THR A 132 5.19 9.14 3.93
N SER A 133 4.21 8.24 3.90
CA SER A 133 2.79 8.58 4.00
C SER A 133 2.41 9.05 5.39
N SER A 134 1.59 10.09 5.47
CA SER A 134 1.12 10.66 6.74
C SER A 134 -0.02 9.84 7.35
N GLY A 135 -0.39 10.18 8.58
CA GLY A 135 -1.52 9.57 9.29
C GLY A 135 -1.16 8.30 10.04
N LYS A 136 -2.14 7.43 10.25
CA LYS A 136 -1.97 6.16 10.95
C LYS A 136 -2.64 5.04 10.17
N PRO A 137 -2.09 3.82 10.20
CA PRO A 137 -2.69 2.69 9.52
C PRO A 137 -3.96 2.26 10.25
N THR A 138 -5.06 2.30 9.53
CA THR A 138 -6.38 1.82 9.98
C THR A 138 -7.13 1.27 8.77
N GLU A 139 -8.06 0.37 8.99
CA GLU A 139 -8.89 -0.19 7.92
C GLU A 139 -9.58 0.91 7.09
N LYS A 140 -10.20 1.91 7.76
CA LYS A 140 -10.86 3.03 7.07
C LYS A 140 -9.90 3.89 6.24
N ASN A 141 -8.65 4.03 6.68
CA ASN A 141 -7.64 4.74 5.91
C ASN A 141 -7.19 3.89 4.71
N LEU A 142 -7.07 2.58 4.88
CA LEU A 142 -6.69 1.66 3.81
C LEU A 142 -7.61 1.78 2.58
N TYR A 143 -8.93 1.86 2.80
CA TYR A 143 -9.91 2.09 1.74
C TYR A 143 -9.80 3.48 1.11
N ALA A 144 -9.60 4.52 1.92
CA ALA A 144 -9.40 5.88 1.42
C ALA A 144 -8.08 6.04 0.65
N ASP A 145 -7.05 5.27 1.02
CA ASP A 145 -5.74 5.28 0.37
C ASP A 145 -5.82 4.69 -1.03
N ILE A 146 -6.47 3.53 -1.20
CA ILE A 146 -6.61 2.93 -2.54
C ILE A 146 -7.52 3.78 -3.44
N ASP A 147 -8.56 4.41 -2.90
CA ASP A 147 -9.41 5.34 -3.67
C ASP A 147 -8.60 6.53 -4.17
N ALA A 148 -7.76 7.12 -3.32
CA ALA A 148 -6.89 8.22 -3.73
C ALA A 148 -5.86 7.77 -4.79
N ALA A 149 -5.31 6.58 -4.64
CA ALA A 149 -4.40 5.97 -5.61
C ALA A 149 -5.10 5.71 -6.96
N TRP A 150 -6.30 5.16 -6.95
CA TRP A 150 -7.13 4.96 -8.13
C TRP A 150 -7.43 6.25 -8.89
N ILE A 151 -7.84 7.28 -8.17
CA ILE A 151 -8.11 8.60 -8.75
C ILE A 151 -6.83 9.18 -9.34
N ALA A 152 -5.70 9.13 -8.60
CA ALA A 152 -4.43 9.65 -9.07
C ALA A 152 -3.93 8.93 -10.34
N LEU A 153 -4.04 7.60 -10.40
CA LEU A 153 -3.69 6.81 -11.56
C LEU A 153 -4.48 7.25 -12.81
N ARG A 154 -5.77 7.45 -12.66
CA ARG A 154 -6.66 7.82 -13.77
C ARG A 154 -6.48 9.28 -14.20
N THR A 155 -6.39 10.20 -13.25
CA THR A 155 -6.35 11.64 -13.55
C THR A 155 -4.97 12.10 -14.00
N ARG A 156 -3.90 11.58 -13.38
CA ARG A 156 -2.53 11.98 -13.69
C ARG A 156 -2.00 11.33 -14.98
N TYR A 157 -2.33 10.06 -15.20
CA TYR A 157 -1.79 9.28 -16.33
C TYR A 157 -2.82 8.97 -17.42
N GLY A 158 -4.08 9.34 -17.24
CA GLY A 158 -5.15 9.11 -18.23
C GLY A 158 -5.45 7.64 -18.49
N ILE A 159 -5.06 6.74 -17.57
CA ILE A 159 -5.24 5.30 -17.75
C ILE A 159 -6.71 4.94 -17.55
N ARG A 160 -7.30 4.29 -18.56
CA ARG A 160 -8.70 3.88 -18.53
C ARG A 160 -8.90 2.64 -17.67
N PRO A 161 -10.07 2.47 -17.01
CA PRO A 161 -10.35 1.33 -16.14
C PRO A 161 -10.07 -0.03 -16.79
N GLU A 162 -10.45 -0.22 -18.03
CA GLU A 162 -10.24 -1.47 -18.78
C GLU A 162 -8.75 -1.80 -19.05
N ASN A 163 -7.84 -0.89 -18.72
CA ASN A 163 -6.39 -1.09 -18.80
C ASN A 163 -5.73 -1.17 -17.43
N VAL A 164 -6.52 -1.18 -16.34
CA VAL A 164 -6.01 -1.34 -14.98
C VAL A 164 -6.23 -2.76 -14.49
N ILE A 165 -5.18 -3.39 -14.00
CA ILE A 165 -5.24 -4.65 -13.25
C ILE A 165 -5.07 -4.31 -11.77
N ILE A 166 -6.07 -4.59 -10.96
CA ILE A 166 -6.00 -4.41 -9.51
C ILE A 166 -5.25 -5.60 -8.93
N TYR A 167 -4.12 -5.34 -8.24
CA TYR A 167 -3.29 -6.38 -7.65
C TYR A 167 -3.13 -6.14 -6.16
N GLY A 168 -3.55 -7.09 -5.34
CA GLY A 168 -3.37 -7.05 -3.89
C GLY A 168 -2.51 -8.20 -3.39
N GLN A 169 -1.55 -7.90 -2.50
CA GLN A 169 -0.72 -8.89 -1.85
C GLN A 169 -0.98 -8.88 -0.34
N SER A 170 -1.30 -10.04 0.25
CA SER A 170 -1.55 -10.18 1.68
C SER A 170 -2.57 -9.16 2.18
N ILE A 171 -2.22 -8.25 3.11
CA ILE A 171 -3.12 -7.18 3.59
C ILE A 171 -3.62 -6.28 2.45
N GLY A 172 -2.84 -6.13 1.38
CA GLY A 172 -3.22 -5.37 0.18
C GLY A 172 -4.39 -5.97 -0.59
N THR A 173 -4.76 -7.22 -0.33
CA THR A 173 -5.95 -7.82 -0.95
C THR A 173 -7.25 -7.19 -0.43
N VAL A 174 -7.25 -6.71 0.82
CA VAL A 174 -8.42 -6.08 1.45
C VAL A 174 -8.88 -4.83 0.67
N PRO A 175 -8.05 -3.79 0.49
CA PRO A 175 -8.45 -2.62 -0.28
C PRO A 175 -8.67 -2.95 -1.77
N SER A 176 -7.96 -3.95 -2.30
CA SER A 176 -8.11 -4.36 -3.70
C SER A 176 -9.47 -4.95 -3.99
N VAL A 177 -9.99 -5.80 -3.11
CA VAL A 177 -11.35 -6.37 -3.24
C VAL A 177 -12.41 -5.27 -3.11
N ASP A 178 -12.28 -4.39 -2.12
CA ASP A 178 -13.20 -3.27 -1.92
C ASP A 178 -13.25 -2.35 -3.17
N LEU A 179 -12.09 -2.01 -3.74
CA LEU A 179 -12.04 -1.21 -4.96
C LEU A 179 -12.68 -1.92 -6.14
N ALA A 180 -12.36 -3.20 -6.35
CA ALA A 180 -12.87 -4.01 -7.46
C ALA A 180 -14.38 -4.24 -7.38
N ALA A 181 -14.95 -4.23 -6.18
CA ALA A 181 -16.41 -4.31 -6.01
C ALA A 181 -17.14 -3.02 -6.45
N ARG A 182 -16.44 -1.89 -6.53
CA ARG A 182 -17.00 -0.57 -6.83
C ARG A 182 -16.66 -0.04 -8.21
N TYR A 183 -15.57 -0.49 -8.80
CA TYR A 183 -15.08 0.00 -10.09
C TYR A 183 -14.75 -1.13 -11.05
N GLU A 184 -15.08 -0.93 -12.31
CA GLU A 184 -14.64 -1.83 -13.38
C GLU A 184 -13.11 -1.77 -13.54
N SER A 185 -12.50 -2.90 -13.87
CA SER A 185 -11.08 -3.04 -14.14
C SER A 185 -10.83 -4.17 -15.14
N ALA A 186 -9.64 -4.25 -15.72
CA ALA A 186 -9.27 -5.32 -16.66
C ALA A 186 -9.27 -6.69 -15.98
N ALA A 187 -8.75 -6.75 -14.76
CA ALA A 187 -8.67 -7.97 -13.97
C ALA A 187 -8.39 -7.64 -12.50
N VAL A 188 -8.60 -8.62 -11.62
CA VAL A 188 -8.21 -8.58 -10.20
C VAL A 188 -7.31 -9.76 -9.92
N VAL A 189 -6.17 -9.50 -9.28
CA VAL A 189 -5.21 -10.53 -8.85
C VAL A 189 -5.05 -10.43 -7.33
N LEU A 190 -5.35 -11.51 -6.65
CA LEU A 190 -5.23 -11.62 -5.19
C LEU A 190 -4.13 -12.63 -4.85
N HIS A 191 -3.02 -12.12 -4.30
CA HIS A 191 -1.86 -12.91 -3.92
C HIS A 191 -1.88 -13.13 -2.40
N SER A 192 -2.04 -14.37 -1.96
CA SER A 192 -2.17 -14.73 -0.54
C SER A 192 -3.26 -13.92 0.17
N PRO A 193 -4.51 -14.01 -0.28
CA PRO A 193 -5.59 -13.16 0.22
C PRO A 193 -5.89 -13.42 1.70
N LEU A 194 -6.17 -12.34 2.42
CA LEU A 194 -6.66 -12.42 3.79
C LEU A 194 -8.16 -12.64 3.79
N THR A 195 -8.62 -13.54 4.67
CA THR A 195 -10.06 -13.75 4.92
C THR A 195 -10.55 -12.93 6.11
N SER A 196 -9.71 -12.72 7.11
CA SER A 196 -9.90 -11.78 8.22
C SER A 196 -8.63 -11.70 9.08
N GLY A 197 -8.48 -10.66 9.88
CA GLY A 197 -7.33 -10.52 10.78
C GLY A 197 -7.26 -11.63 11.82
N MET A 198 -8.42 -12.04 12.39
CA MET A 198 -8.47 -13.13 13.37
C MET A 198 -8.08 -14.47 12.77
N ARG A 199 -8.49 -14.78 11.53
CA ARG A 199 -8.12 -16.03 10.87
C ARG A 199 -6.64 -16.09 10.47
N VAL A 200 -6.00 -14.96 10.27
CA VAL A 200 -4.55 -14.90 10.10
C VAL A 200 -3.82 -15.25 11.39
N ALA A 201 -4.28 -14.68 12.52
CA ALA A 201 -3.68 -14.94 13.83
C ALA A 201 -4.05 -16.32 14.40
N PHE A 202 -5.26 -16.78 14.12
CA PHE A 202 -5.83 -18.04 14.63
C PHE A 202 -6.54 -18.77 13.47
N PRO A 203 -5.81 -19.56 12.67
CA PRO A 203 -6.32 -20.22 11.44
C PRO A 203 -7.55 -21.12 11.67
N ASP A 204 -7.65 -21.74 12.84
CA ASP A 204 -8.75 -22.65 13.21
C ASP A 204 -10.06 -21.92 13.59
N THR A 205 -10.05 -20.58 13.63
CA THR A 205 -11.21 -19.78 13.99
C THR A 205 -12.28 -19.86 12.92
N LYS A 206 -13.44 -20.44 13.27
CA LYS A 206 -14.61 -20.56 12.36
C LYS A 206 -15.60 -19.42 12.50
N LYS A 207 -15.53 -18.63 13.58
CA LYS A 207 -16.46 -17.54 13.87
C LYS A 207 -15.87 -16.20 13.49
N THR A 208 -16.69 -15.31 12.96
CA THR A 208 -16.37 -13.89 12.79
C THR A 208 -16.77 -13.14 14.06
N TYR A 209 -15.86 -12.37 14.62
CA TYR A 209 -16.09 -11.58 15.83
C TYR A 209 -16.30 -10.11 15.47
N CYS A 210 -17.13 -9.41 16.23
CA CYS A 210 -17.40 -7.98 16.00
C CYS A 210 -16.17 -7.06 16.14
N PHE A 211 -15.10 -7.57 16.70
CA PHE A 211 -13.81 -6.88 16.85
C PHE A 211 -12.74 -7.40 15.88
N ASP A 212 -13.09 -8.27 14.94
CA ASP A 212 -12.17 -8.76 13.91
C ASP A 212 -11.70 -7.60 13.03
N ALA A 213 -10.44 -7.65 12.61
CA ALA A 213 -9.94 -6.76 11.57
C ALA A 213 -10.30 -7.36 10.21
N PHE A 214 -10.86 -6.55 9.33
CA PHE A 214 -11.28 -6.96 7.99
C PHE A 214 -12.31 -8.11 7.99
N PRO A 215 -13.45 -7.97 8.71
CA PRO A 215 -14.39 -9.07 8.92
C PRO A 215 -15.11 -9.53 7.64
N ASN A 216 -15.06 -8.73 6.58
CA ASN A 216 -15.77 -8.95 5.31
C ASN A 216 -14.82 -9.05 4.11
N SER A 217 -13.55 -9.35 4.33
CA SER A 217 -12.57 -9.48 3.25
C SER A 217 -12.71 -10.81 2.51
#